data_8bd80c74bd90920f9ae733be0b3698bd
#
_entry.id   8bd80c74bd90920f9ae733be0b3698bd
#
_cell.length_a   1.000
_cell.length_b   1.000
_cell.length_c   1.000
_cell.angle_alpha   90.00
_cell.angle_beta   90.00
_cell.angle_gamma   90.00
#
_symmetry.space_group_name_H-M   'P 1'
#
loop_
_entity.id
_entity.type
_entity.pdbx_description
1 polymer ?
#
loop_
_entity_poly.entity_id
_entity_poly.type
_entity_poly.pdbx_seq_one_letter_code
_entity_poly.pdbx_strand_id
1 'polypeptide(L)'
;EAAEAAGLPWDSEYDDADLQIDVSLEDGETIELGDHTIYAFATIGHTKCSMSYLIDDELMLCSETVGVMGHDGSYMPSFLVDYKAAEESIEYSSELDAKEIILNHYGFVSEADKATIWDVLMQKLRDSRDAMIDIMKRFPEEETALREMERVFHSHVDKKEQPDEAFYINAASMMKTLKRQFPERFPRHFQLIAAVDRNWGIGNKGQMLTVIPADQKLFRQETMGKIIVMGYKTFLTFPAQRPLDGRINLI
;
A
#
# COMPACT_ATOMS: atom_id res chain seq x y z
N GLU A 1 16.29 3.66 -7.76
CA GLU A 1 14.98 4.32 -7.61
C GLU A 1 14.28 3.97 -6.29
N ALA A 2 14.09 2.66 -5.94
CA ALA A 2 13.41 2.28 -4.68
C ALA A 2 14.23 2.65 -3.43
N ALA A 3 15.55 2.41 -3.42
CA ALA A 3 16.45 2.79 -2.35
C ALA A 3 16.57 4.31 -2.22
N GLU A 4 16.61 5.03 -3.34
CA GLU A 4 16.64 6.48 -3.40
C GLU A 4 15.33 7.10 -2.89
N ALA A 5 14.17 6.52 -3.24
CA ALA A 5 12.86 6.94 -2.74
C ALA A 5 12.69 6.68 -1.22
N ALA A 6 13.38 5.69 -0.68
CA ALA A 6 13.41 5.37 0.75
C ALA A 6 14.47 6.14 1.53
N GLY A 7 15.32 6.93 0.86
CA GLY A 7 16.43 7.66 1.49
C GLY A 7 17.54 6.74 2.02
N LEU A 8 17.60 5.51 1.52
CA LEU A 8 18.64 4.56 1.89
C LEU A 8 19.91 4.86 1.09
N PRO A 9 21.11 4.70 1.68
CA PRO A 9 22.34 4.84 0.93
C PRO A 9 22.38 3.76 -0.17
N TRP A 10 22.55 4.21 -1.40
CA TRP A 10 22.84 3.32 -2.51
C TRP A 10 24.24 2.74 -2.26
N ASP A 11 24.33 1.43 -2.09
CA ASP A 11 25.63 0.76 -1.99
C ASP A 11 26.15 0.54 -3.41
N SER A 12 27.13 1.35 -3.78
CA SER A 12 27.71 1.41 -5.12
C SER A 12 28.77 0.32 -5.37
N GLU A 13 28.68 -0.84 -4.72
CA GLU A 13 29.58 -1.97 -5.02
C GLU A 13 29.36 -2.50 -6.45
N TYR A 14 28.20 -2.16 -7.07
CA TYR A 14 27.91 -2.46 -8.47
C TYR A 14 27.70 -1.15 -9.24
N ASP A 15 28.61 -0.87 -10.18
CA ASP A 15 28.39 0.18 -11.18
C ASP A 15 27.33 -0.33 -12.17
N ASP A 16 26.30 0.48 -12.46
CA ASP A 16 25.29 0.16 -13.49
C ASP A 16 25.90 -0.17 -14.85
N ALA A 17 27.15 0.27 -15.09
CA ALA A 17 27.94 -0.06 -16.27
C ALA A 17 28.37 -1.54 -16.34
N ASP A 18 28.39 -2.25 -15.19
CA ASP A 18 28.74 -3.68 -15.12
C ASP A 18 27.53 -4.60 -15.33
N LEU A 19 26.31 -4.06 -15.30
CA LEU A 19 25.06 -4.79 -15.55
C LEU A 19 24.65 -4.63 -17.01
N GLN A 20 25.03 -5.57 -17.84
CA GLN A 20 24.57 -5.62 -19.22
C GLN A 20 23.29 -6.42 -19.33
N ILE A 21 22.21 -5.77 -19.74
CA ILE A 21 20.92 -6.41 -20.03
C ILE A 21 20.90 -6.76 -21.52
N ASP A 22 20.88 -8.05 -21.83
CA ASP A 22 20.86 -8.52 -23.22
C ASP A 22 19.44 -8.46 -23.81
N VAL A 23 18.43 -8.79 -23.01
CA VAL A 23 17.02 -8.78 -23.42
C VAL A 23 16.17 -8.14 -22.32
N SER A 24 15.34 -7.18 -22.69
CA SER A 24 14.29 -6.62 -21.82
C SER A 24 12.96 -7.24 -22.23
N LEU A 25 12.19 -7.73 -21.26
CA LEU A 25 10.89 -8.34 -21.49
C LEU A 25 9.76 -7.43 -21.01
N GLU A 26 8.73 -7.30 -21.81
CA GLU A 26 7.48 -6.66 -21.45
C GLU A 26 6.38 -7.70 -21.14
N ASP A 27 5.26 -7.22 -20.62
CA ASP A 27 4.09 -8.06 -20.33
C ASP A 27 3.57 -8.77 -21.59
N GLY A 28 3.40 -10.09 -21.50
CA GLY A 28 2.91 -10.92 -22.60
C GLY A 28 3.97 -11.35 -23.61
N GLU A 29 5.23 -11.00 -23.39
CA GLU A 29 6.31 -11.40 -24.29
C GLU A 29 6.81 -12.82 -24.03
N THR A 30 7.28 -13.45 -25.10
CA THR A 30 7.86 -14.80 -25.08
C THR A 30 9.26 -14.75 -25.67
N ILE A 31 10.20 -15.45 -25.02
CA ILE A 31 11.55 -15.65 -25.52
C ILE A 31 11.87 -17.14 -25.62
N GLU A 32 12.71 -17.48 -26.60
CA GLU A 32 13.30 -18.79 -26.76
C GLU A 32 14.69 -18.83 -26.10
N LEU A 33 14.89 -19.78 -25.22
CA LEU A 33 16.18 -20.00 -24.54
C LEU A 33 16.62 -21.44 -24.73
N GLY A 34 17.41 -21.71 -25.77
CA GLY A 34 17.75 -23.06 -26.19
C GLY A 34 16.53 -23.84 -26.66
N ASP A 35 16.20 -24.90 -25.96
CA ASP A 35 15.03 -25.75 -26.26
C ASP A 35 13.80 -25.37 -25.41
N HIS A 36 13.88 -24.25 -24.66
CA HIS A 36 12.83 -23.79 -23.75
C HIS A 36 12.18 -22.52 -24.24
N THR A 37 10.89 -22.42 -24.04
CA THR A 37 10.06 -21.23 -24.28
C THR A 37 9.72 -20.61 -22.93
N ILE A 38 9.97 -19.30 -22.76
CA ILE A 38 9.68 -18.57 -21.54
C ILE A 38 8.67 -17.46 -21.87
N TYR A 39 7.45 -17.60 -21.37
CA TYR A 39 6.43 -16.56 -21.42
C TYR A 39 6.53 -15.70 -20.16
N ALA A 40 6.70 -14.37 -20.34
CA ALA A 40 6.78 -13.40 -19.27
C ALA A 40 5.45 -12.66 -19.14
N PHE A 41 4.95 -12.50 -17.92
CA PHE A 41 3.71 -11.78 -17.67
C PHE A 41 3.80 -10.92 -16.39
N ALA A 42 3.18 -9.73 -16.45
CA ALA A 42 3.18 -8.81 -15.35
C ALA A 42 2.32 -9.32 -14.18
N THR A 43 2.90 -9.27 -12.98
CA THR A 43 2.20 -9.62 -11.72
C THR A 43 2.37 -8.49 -10.71
N ILE A 44 1.73 -7.36 -11.01
CA ILE A 44 1.84 -6.11 -10.25
C ILE A 44 1.16 -6.27 -8.88
N GLY A 45 1.78 -5.68 -7.84
CA GLY A 45 1.21 -5.68 -6.49
C GLY A 45 2.28 -5.44 -5.43
N HIS A 46 3.31 -6.28 -5.38
CA HIS A 46 4.50 -6.07 -4.57
C HIS A 46 5.33 -4.89 -5.10
N THR A 47 5.63 -4.92 -6.37
CA THR A 47 6.22 -3.77 -7.09
C THR A 47 5.40 -3.44 -8.35
N LYS A 48 5.72 -2.32 -8.99
CA LYS A 48 5.11 -1.93 -10.27
C LYS A 48 5.68 -2.69 -11.46
N CYS A 49 6.80 -3.35 -11.29
CA CYS A 49 7.53 -4.08 -12.32
C CYS A 49 7.69 -5.56 -11.98
N SER A 50 6.89 -6.10 -11.06
CA SER A 50 6.91 -7.53 -10.76
C SER A 50 6.47 -8.33 -11.97
N MET A 51 7.26 -9.33 -12.31
CA MET A 51 7.00 -10.27 -13.41
C MET A 51 6.99 -11.70 -12.88
N SER A 52 6.17 -12.53 -13.48
CA SER A 52 6.19 -13.98 -13.33
C SER A 52 6.47 -14.61 -14.69
N TYR A 53 6.86 -15.87 -14.69
CA TYR A 53 7.29 -16.56 -15.90
C TYR A 53 6.65 -17.94 -15.99
N LEU A 54 6.19 -18.31 -17.16
CA LEU A 54 5.74 -19.66 -17.47
C LEU A 54 6.72 -20.27 -18.48
N ILE A 55 7.34 -21.39 -18.10
CA ILE A 55 8.36 -22.07 -18.88
C ILE A 55 7.75 -23.33 -19.49
N ASP A 56 7.82 -23.45 -20.81
CA ASP A 56 7.33 -24.59 -21.60
C ASP A 56 5.86 -24.94 -21.37
N ASP A 57 5.04 -23.97 -20.97
CA ASP A 57 3.65 -24.16 -20.53
C ASP A 57 3.50 -25.20 -19.38
N GLU A 58 4.59 -25.45 -18.65
CA GLU A 58 4.63 -26.46 -17.59
C GLU A 58 5.01 -25.90 -16.22
N LEU A 59 6.05 -25.06 -16.15
CA LEU A 59 6.60 -24.58 -14.89
C LEU A 59 6.34 -23.07 -14.73
N MET A 60 5.59 -22.70 -13.71
CA MET A 60 5.37 -21.30 -13.36
C MET A 60 6.33 -20.86 -12.25
N LEU A 61 7.09 -19.79 -12.51
CA LEU A 61 7.89 -19.06 -11.53
C LEU A 61 7.15 -17.80 -11.15
N CYS A 62 6.56 -17.79 -9.96
CA CYS A 62 5.74 -16.68 -9.47
C CYS A 62 6.59 -15.55 -8.87
N SER A 63 6.15 -14.30 -9.04
CA SER A 63 6.68 -13.17 -8.29
C SER A 63 6.17 -13.16 -6.84
N GLU A 64 6.78 -12.32 -5.98
CA GLU A 64 6.31 -12.12 -4.60
C GLU A 64 4.88 -11.59 -4.52
N THR A 65 4.37 -10.91 -5.56
CA THR A 65 2.97 -10.48 -5.64
C THR A 65 2.00 -11.64 -5.58
N VAL A 66 2.31 -12.71 -6.31
CA VAL A 66 1.45 -13.90 -6.38
C VAL A 66 1.47 -14.65 -5.05
N GLY A 67 2.64 -14.77 -4.45
CA GLY A 67 2.78 -15.36 -3.12
C GLY A 67 4.21 -15.66 -2.75
N VAL A 68 4.43 -15.64 -1.45
CA VAL A 68 5.67 -16.04 -0.79
C VAL A 68 5.39 -17.28 0.03
N MET A 69 6.24 -18.30 -0.07
CA MET A 69 6.20 -19.46 0.81
C MET A 69 7.28 -19.31 1.87
N GLY A 70 6.89 -19.39 3.14
CA GLY A 70 7.80 -19.41 4.27
C GLY A 70 8.49 -20.77 4.44
N HIS A 71 9.57 -20.80 5.20
CA HIS A 71 10.30 -22.02 5.50
C HIS A 71 9.44 -23.11 6.19
N ASP A 72 8.42 -22.70 6.91
CA ASP A 72 7.43 -23.58 7.57
C ASP A 72 6.32 -24.08 6.64
N GLY A 73 6.36 -23.70 5.35
CA GLY A 73 5.34 -24.02 4.36
C GLY A 73 4.10 -23.11 4.43
N SER A 74 4.14 -22.03 5.23
CA SER A 74 3.06 -21.04 5.25
C SER A 74 3.10 -20.19 3.98
N TYR A 75 1.93 -19.68 3.60
CA TYR A 75 1.82 -18.77 2.45
C TYR A 75 1.53 -17.35 2.91
N MET A 76 2.27 -16.37 2.37
CA MET A 76 2.08 -14.96 2.63
C MET A 76 1.92 -14.18 1.32
N PRO A 77 0.84 -13.41 1.16
CA PRO A 77 0.70 -12.49 0.04
C PRO A 77 1.50 -11.22 0.31
N SER A 78 1.96 -10.57 -0.78
CA SER A 78 2.73 -9.33 -0.70
C SER A 78 2.19 -8.29 -1.70
N PHE A 79 1.63 -7.16 -1.18
CA PHE A 79 1.01 -6.10 -1.97
C PHE A 79 1.48 -4.71 -1.52
N LEU A 80 2.75 -4.38 -1.70
CA LEU A 80 3.30 -3.13 -1.17
C LEU A 80 2.74 -1.90 -1.88
N VAL A 81 2.55 -1.99 -3.21
CA VAL A 81 2.18 -0.83 -4.03
C VAL A 81 0.74 -0.86 -4.54
N ASP A 82 0.16 -2.04 -4.74
CA ASP A 82 -1.21 -2.16 -5.24
C ASP A 82 -1.87 -3.48 -4.81
N TYR A 83 -2.90 -3.38 -3.95
CA TYR A 83 -3.66 -4.55 -3.48
C TYR A 83 -4.58 -5.12 -4.59
N LYS A 84 -5.27 -4.23 -5.34
CA LYS A 84 -6.22 -4.67 -6.37
C LYS A 84 -5.48 -5.36 -7.53
N ALA A 85 -4.36 -4.78 -7.93
CA ALA A 85 -3.50 -5.41 -8.93
C ALA A 85 -2.93 -6.76 -8.43
N ALA A 86 -2.68 -6.92 -7.12
CA ALA A 86 -2.29 -8.22 -6.58
C ALA A 86 -3.41 -9.25 -6.65
N GLU A 87 -4.67 -8.88 -6.41
CA GLU A 87 -5.82 -9.79 -6.66
C GLU A 87 -5.89 -10.21 -8.14
N GLU A 88 -5.79 -9.24 -9.06
CA GLU A 88 -5.79 -9.49 -10.51
C GLU A 88 -4.61 -10.38 -10.93
N SER A 89 -3.43 -10.18 -10.34
CA SER A 89 -2.23 -10.98 -10.63
C SER A 89 -2.37 -12.43 -10.19
N ILE A 90 -2.98 -12.70 -9.04
CA ILE A 90 -3.26 -14.07 -8.58
C ILE A 90 -4.32 -14.72 -9.47
N GLU A 91 -5.39 -13.99 -9.81
CA GLU A 91 -6.46 -14.47 -10.69
C GLU A 91 -5.91 -14.86 -12.07
N TYR A 92 -5.15 -13.95 -12.70
CA TYR A 92 -4.52 -14.23 -13.99
C TYR A 92 -3.56 -15.42 -13.92
N SER A 93 -2.72 -15.51 -12.88
CA SER A 93 -1.81 -16.65 -12.69
C SER A 93 -2.57 -17.97 -12.58
N SER A 94 -3.76 -17.96 -11.97
CA SER A 94 -4.60 -19.16 -11.82
C SER A 94 -5.23 -19.63 -13.13
N GLU A 95 -5.36 -18.75 -14.13
CA GLU A 95 -5.91 -19.09 -15.45
C GLU A 95 -4.86 -19.78 -16.34
N LEU A 96 -3.58 -19.65 -16.01
CA LEU A 96 -2.49 -20.31 -16.73
C LEU A 96 -2.34 -21.74 -16.21
N ASP A 97 -2.47 -22.73 -17.11
CA ASP A 97 -2.49 -24.17 -16.79
C ASP A 97 -1.05 -24.70 -16.54
N ALA A 98 -0.40 -24.22 -15.48
CA ALA A 98 0.92 -24.68 -15.09
C ALA A 98 0.86 -26.00 -14.33
N LYS A 99 1.71 -26.98 -14.72
CA LYS A 99 1.82 -28.28 -14.03
C LYS A 99 2.58 -28.18 -12.73
N GLU A 100 3.59 -27.31 -12.70
CA GLU A 100 4.46 -27.07 -11.54
C GLU A 100 4.44 -25.60 -11.20
N ILE A 101 4.39 -25.27 -9.90
CA ILE A 101 4.32 -23.89 -9.40
C ILE A 101 5.43 -23.69 -8.38
N ILE A 102 6.24 -22.65 -8.60
CA ILE A 102 7.24 -22.18 -7.65
C ILE A 102 6.87 -20.78 -7.21
N LEU A 103 6.55 -20.64 -5.93
CA LEU A 103 6.40 -19.33 -5.27
C LEU A 103 7.77 -18.83 -4.81
N ASN A 104 7.90 -17.56 -4.55
CA ASN A 104 9.13 -16.97 -4.05
C ASN A 104 9.54 -17.55 -2.67
N HIS A 105 10.82 -17.46 -2.36
CA HIS A 105 11.54 -17.94 -1.19
C HIS A 105 11.66 -19.48 -1.15
N TYR A 106 10.78 -20.23 -0.49
CA TYR A 106 10.91 -21.69 -0.31
C TYR A 106 9.89 -22.51 -1.11
N GLY A 107 9.30 -21.94 -2.10
CA GLY A 107 7.98 -22.13 -2.64
C GLY A 107 7.74 -23.20 -3.68
N PHE A 108 8.31 -24.41 -3.64
CA PHE A 108 7.81 -25.50 -4.48
C PHE A 108 6.46 -26.00 -3.96
N VAL A 109 5.37 -25.75 -4.72
CA VAL A 109 4.04 -26.15 -4.33
C VAL A 109 3.87 -27.67 -4.46
N SER A 110 3.49 -28.33 -3.36
CA SER A 110 3.33 -29.79 -3.34
C SER A 110 2.16 -30.25 -4.22
N GLU A 111 2.20 -31.48 -4.72
CA GLU A 111 1.09 -32.10 -5.47
C GLU A 111 -0.24 -32.05 -4.71
N ALA A 112 -0.20 -32.15 -3.38
CA ALA A 112 -1.40 -32.12 -2.54
C ALA A 112 -2.04 -30.72 -2.51
N ASP A 113 -1.23 -29.66 -2.65
CA ASP A 113 -1.68 -28.29 -2.54
C ASP A 113 -2.06 -27.65 -3.89
N LYS A 114 -1.55 -28.18 -5.01
CA LYS A 114 -1.76 -27.61 -6.36
C LYS A 114 -3.24 -27.35 -6.68
N ALA A 115 -4.10 -28.28 -6.31
CA ALA A 115 -5.53 -28.15 -6.60
C ALA A 115 -6.23 -26.98 -5.90
N THR A 116 -5.64 -26.46 -4.81
CA THR A 116 -6.25 -25.43 -3.96
C THR A 116 -5.38 -24.20 -3.77
N ILE A 117 -4.16 -24.20 -4.31
CA ILE A 117 -3.17 -23.15 -4.03
C ILE A 117 -3.71 -21.76 -4.36
N TRP A 118 -4.38 -21.58 -5.49
CA TRP A 118 -4.90 -20.30 -5.93
C TRP A 118 -5.99 -19.76 -5.01
N ASP A 119 -6.89 -20.63 -4.56
CA ASP A 119 -7.92 -20.27 -3.57
C ASP A 119 -7.27 -19.90 -2.22
N VAL A 120 -6.24 -20.64 -1.81
CA VAL A 120 -5.50 -20.37 -0.58
C VAL A 120 -4.79 -19.02 -0.65
N LEU A 121 -4.06 -18.74 -1.74
CA LEU A 121 -3.34 -17.47 -1.92
C LEU A 121 -4.31 -16.28 -1.94
N MET A 122 -5.40 -16.40 -2.71
CA MET A 122 -6.43 -15.36 -2.78
C MET A 122 -7.09 -15.12 -1.42
N GLN A 123 -7.43 -16.19 -0.68
CA GLN A 123 -8.01 -16.06 0.64
C GLN A 123 -7.04 -15.42 1.63
N LYS A 124 -5.76 -15.82 1.62
CA LYS A 124 -4.72 -15.22 2.45
C LYS A 124 -4.52 -13.74 2.15
N LEU A 125 -4.55 -13.34 0.87
CA LEU A 125 -4.48 -11.94 0.47
C LEU A 125 -5.63 -11.12 1.08
N ARG A 126 -6.86 -11.65 0.99
CA ARG A 126 -8.07 -11.01 1.54
C ARG A 126 -8.06 -10.94 3.05
N ASP A 127 -7.71 -12.03 3.71
CA ASP A 127 -7.61 -12.10 5.17
C ASP A 127 -6.57 -11.12 5.71
N SER A 128 -5.41 -11.03 5.06
CA SER A 128 -4.35 -10.08 5.43
C SER A 128 -4.83 -8.64 5.29
N ARG A 129 -5.49 -8.29 4.18
CA ARG A 129 -6.12 -6.97 4.00
C ARG A 129 -7.06 -6.64 5.15
N ASP A 130 -7.99 -7.55 5.45
CA ASP A 130 -9.04 -7.30 6.44
C ASP A 130 -8.46 -7.20 7.86
N ALA A 131 -7.51 -8.08 8.20
CA ALA A 131 -6.82 -8.03 9.48
C ALA A 131 -5.99 -6.73 9.63
N MET A 132 -5.25 -6.31 8.59
CA MET A 132 -4.50 -5.06 8.63
C MET A 132 -5.41 -3.84 8.76
N ILE A 133 -6.54 -3.80 8.04
CA ILE A 133 -7.53 -2.72 8.15
C ILE A 133 -8.11 -2.68 9.57
N ASP A 134 -8.43 -3.80 10.17
CA ASP A 134 -8.97 -3.88 11.53
C ASP A 134 -7.93 -3.43 12.58
N ILE A 135 -6.66 -3.79 12.41
CA ILE A 135 -5.56 -3.29 13.26
C ILE A 135 -5.47 -1.77 13.13
N MET A 136 -5.43 -1.22 11.93
CA MET A 136 -5.36 0.23 11.70
C MET A 136 -6.54 1.02 12.26
N LYS A 137 -7.74 0.42 12.31
CA LYS A 137 -8.92 1.04 12.95
C LYS A 137 -8.82 1.05 14.47
N ARG A 138 -8.31 -0.04 15.05
CA ARG A 138 -8.16 -0.18 16.51
C ARG A 138 -7.00 0.63 17.04
N PHE A 139 -5.96 0.79 16.25
CA PHE A 139 -4.73 1.50 16.58
C PHE A 139 -4.45 2.59 15.53
N PRO A 140 -5.03 3.80 15.67
CA PRO A 140 -4.90 4.88 14.69
C PRO A 140 -3.48 5.42 14.52
N GLU A 141 -2.66 5.31 15.57
CA GLU A 141 -1.25 5.73 15.55
C GLU A 141 -0.42 4.69 14.78
N GLU A 142 0.32 5.15 13.77
CA GLU A 142 1.06 4.28 12.83
C GLU A 142 2.04 3.35 13.54
N GLU A 143 2.81 3.87 14.50
CA GLU A 143 3.78 3.08 15.25
C GLU A 143 3.11 1.95 16.05
N THR A 144 1.98 2.25 16.69
CA THR A 144 1.23 1.25 17.47
C THR A 144 0.61 0.19 16.55
N ALA A 145 0.07 0.60 15.40
CA ALA A 145 -0.47 -0.31 14.41
C ALA A 145 0.61 -1.25 13.87
N LEU A 146 1.80 -0.73 13.55
CA LEU A 146 2.93 -1.52 13.06
C LEU A 146 3.39 -2.56 14.08
N ARG A 147 3.49 -2.21 15.37
CA ARG A 147 3.82 -3.17 16.44
C ARG A 147 2.78 -4.28 16.57
N GLU A 148 1.50 -3.96 16.44
CA GLU A 148 0.45 -4.97 16.47
C GLU A 148 0.49 -5.85 15.20
N MET A 149 0.83 -5.31 14.04
CA MET A 149 1.05 -6.09 12.82
C MET A 149 2.24 -7.03 12.96
N GLU A 150 3.34 -6.57 13.56
CA GLU A 150 4.49 -7.43 13.88
C GLU A 150 4.05 -8.62 14.74
N ARG A 151 3.28 -8.36 15.79
CA ARG A 151 2.78 -9.41 16.69
C ARG A 151 1.91 -10.44 15.96
N VAL A 152 1.08 -9.98 15.01
CA VAL A 152 0.13 -10.85 14.29
C VAL A 152 0.79 -11.60 13.13
N PHE A 153 1.61 -10.92 12.35
CA PHE A 153 2.11 -11.44 11.07
C PHE A 153 3.57 -11.86 11.08
N HIS A 154 4.37 -11.37 12.04
CA HIS A 154 5.82 -11.53 11.99
C HIS A 154 6.41 -12.25 13.22
N SER A 155 5.69 -12.33 14.34
CA SER A 155 6.23 -12.90 15.58
C SER A 155 6.64 -14.37 15.49
N HIS A 156 6.21 -15.09 14.47
CA HIS A 156 6.50 -16.51 14.22
C HIS A 156 7.44 -16.73 13.04
N VAL A 157 7.84 -15.67 12.34
CA VAL A 157 8.74 -15.71 11.19
C VAL A 157 10.20 -15.66 11.67
N ASP A 158 11.08 -16.48 11.10
CA ASP A 158 12.50 -16.41 11.42
C ASP A 158 13.09 -15.09 10.92
N LYS A 159 13.78 -14.36 11.80
CA LYS A 159 14.41 -13.06 11.48
C LYS A 159 15.49 -13.15 10.40
N LYS A 160 16.01 -14.36 10.11
CA LYS A 160 16.90 -14.59 8.97
C LYS A 160 16.14 -14.65 7.65
N GLU A 161 14.88 -15.11 7.71
CA GLU A 161 13.99 -15.14 6.56
C GLU A 161 13.45 -13.76 6.24
N GLN A 162 12.96 -13.04 7.26
CA GLN A 162 12.53 -11.66 7.14
C GLN A 162 13.01 -10.83 8.34
N PRO A 163 14.04 -9.97 8.20
CA PRO A 163 14.47 -9.06 9.24
C PRO A 163 13.34 -8.09 9.68
N ASP A 164 13.32 -7.72 10.96
CA ASP A 164 12.31 -6.82 11.53
C ASP A 164 12.21 -5.50 10.72
N GLU A 165 13.33 -4.93 10.30
CA GLU A 165 13.36 -3.69 9.52
C GLU A 165 12.64 -3.85 8.16
N ALA A 166 12.88 -4.96 7.46
CA ALA A 166 12.20 -5.27 6.20
C ALA A 166 10.70 -5.43 6.41
N PHE A 167 10.30 -6.13 7.48
CA PHE A 167 8.89 -6.25 7.85
C PHE A 167 8.23 -4.88 8.06
N TYR A 168 8.84 -3.98 8.84
CA TYR A 168 8.28 -2.65 9.12
C TYR A 168 8.14 -1.80 7.86
N ILE A 169 9.11 -1.83 6.95
CA ILE A 169 9.06 -1.11 5.67
C ILE A 169 7.89 -1.64 4.82
N ASN A 170 7.77 -2.96 4.71
CA ASN A 170 6.71 -3.61 3.94
C ASN A 170 5.33 -3.32 4.55
N ALA A 171 5.16 -3.52 5.85
CA ALA A 171 3.91 -3.27 6.54
C ALA A 171 3.45 -1.80 6.41
N ALA A 172 4.37 -0.84 6.55
CA ALA A 172 4.05 0.58 6.36
C ALA A 172 3.60 0.89 4.92
N SER A 173 4.22 0.27 3.91
CA SER A 173 3.84 0.40 2.51
C SER A 173 2.46 -0.19 2.24
N MET A 174 2.19 -1.39 2.77
CA MET A 174 0.86 -2.03 2.69
C MET A 174 -0.22 -1.17 3.36
N MET A 175 0.04 -0.60 4.55
CA MET A 175 -0.89 0.31 5.23
C MET A 175 -1.25 1.52 4.37
N LYS A 176 -0.26 2.16 3.72
CA LYS A 176 -0.48 3.29 2.81
C LYS A 176 -1.34 2.88 1.61
N THR A 177 -1.05 1.72 1.05
CA THR A 177 -1.80 1.15 -0.08
C THR A 177 -3.25 0.89 0.30
N LEU A 178 -3.51 0.26 1.46
CA LEU A 178 -4.86 0.00 1.93
C LEU A 178 -5.64 1.28 2.24
N LYS A 179 -5.04 2.28 2.88
CA LYS A 179 -5.69 3.59 3.09
C LYS A 179 -6.06 4.28 1.78
N ARG A 180 -5.23 4.16 0.76
CA ARG A 180 -5.46 4.73 -0.57
C ARG A 180 -6.56 4.01 -1.33
N GLN A 181 -6.57 2.67 -1.33
CA GLN A 181 -7.47 1.87 -2.16
C GLN A 181 -8.82 1.56 -1.51
N PHE A 182 -8.90 1.62 -0.17
CA PHE A 182 -10.12 1.37 0.60
C PHE A 182 -10.43 2.51 1.57
N PRO A 183 -10.48 3.78 1.12
CA PRO A 183 -10.69 4.92 2.01
C PRO A 183 -12.04 4.86 2.74
N GLU A 184 -13.04 4.20 2.17
CA GLU A 184 -14.37 4.00 2.78
C GLU A 184 -14.33 3.07 3.99
N ARG A 185 -13.31 2.21 4.11
CA ARG A 185 -13.12 1.28 5.22
C ARG A 185 -12.59 1.98 6.48
N PHE A 186 -12.08 3.21 6.36
CA PHE A 186 -11.50 3.96 7.47
C PHE A 186 -12.44 5.05 7.97
N PRO A 187 -12.49 5.32 9.29
CA PRO A 187 -13.30 6.40 9.81
C PRO A 187 -12.84 7.73 9.23
N ARG A 188 -13.78 8.47 8.68
CA ARG A 188 -13.55 9.86 8.22
C ARG A 188 -13.65 10.76 9.45
N HIS A 189 -12.54 11.28 9.90
CA HIS A 189 -12.53 12.25 10.97
C HIS A 189 -12.80 13.64 10.40
N PHE A 190 -14.01 14.16 10.68
CA PHE A 190 -14.32 15.56 10.48
C PHE A 190 -14.15 16.29 11.80
N GLN A 191 -13.43 17.40 11.76
CA GLN A 191 -13.35 18.32 12.88
C GLN A 191 -14.20 19.56 12.56
N LEU A 192 -15.06 19.96 13.47
CA LEU A 192 -15.78 21.22 13.41
C LEU A 192 -15.06 22.23 14.30
N ILE A 193 -14.66 23.37 13.71
CA ILE A 193 -14.06 24.47 14.44
C ILE A 193 -14.98 25.67 14.32
N ALA A 194 -15.46 26.19 15.44
CA ALA A 194 -16.25 27.41 15.49
C ALA A 194 -15.99 28.15 16.81
N ALA A 195 -15.76 29.45 16.73
CA ALA A 195 -15.81 30.33 17.90
C ALA A 195 -17.26 30.75 18.13
N VAL A 196 -17.79 30.49 19.31
CA VAL A 196 -19.18 30.75 19.67
C VAL A 196 -19.27 31.55 20.96
N ASP A 197 -20.28 32.40 21.08
CA ASP A 197 -20.62 33.04 22.34
C ASP A 197 -21.42 32.12 23.28
N ARG A 198 -21.85 32.64 24.43
CA ARG A 198 -22.63 31.87 25.42
C ARG A 198 -24.01 31.43 24.90
N ASN A 199 -24.50 32.04 23.84
CA ASN A 199 -25.77 31.73 23.20
C ASN A 199 -25.59 30.96 21.89
N TRP A 200 -24.40 30.38 21.64
CA TRP A 200 -24.05 29.68 20.41
C TRP A 200 -24.05 30.57 19.16
N GLY A 201 -23.97 31.88 19.32
CA GLY A 201 -23.80 32.80 18.21
C GLY A 201 -22.38 32.75 17.66
N ILE A 202 -22.26 32.69 16.32
CA ILE A 202 -20.95 32.68 15.61
C ILE A 202 -20.67 34.03 14.93
N GLY A 203 -21.68 34.89 14.77
CA GLY A 203 -21.54 36.17 14.10
C GLY A 203 -22.86 36.96 14.08
N ASN A 204 -22.78 38.24 13.71
CA ASN A 204 -23.92 39.10 13.54
C ASN A 204 -23.74 39.96 12.28
N LYS A 205 -24.80 40.06 11.44
CA LYS A 205 -24.82 40.88 10.21
C LYS A 205 -23.62 40.68 9.29
N GLY A 206 -23.16 39.44 9.14
CA GLY A 206 -22.02 39.07 8.26
C GLY A 206 -20.64 39.37 8.83
N GLN A 207 -20.55 39.69 10.14
CA GLN A 207 -19.26 39.89 10.84
C GLN A 207 -19.11 38.93 11.99
N MET A 208 -17.86 38.61 12.34
CA MET A 208 -17.56 37.86 13.55
C MET A 208 -17.99 38.66 14.77
N LEU A 209 -18.46 37.97 15.83
CA LEU A 209 -18.86 38.64 17.09
C LEU A 209 -17.71 39.38 17.75
N THR A 210 -16.51 38.81 17.68
CA THR A 210 -15.27 39.40 18.20
C THR A 210 -14.08 38.80 17.49
N VAL A 211 -13.00 39.54 17.45
CA VAL A 211 -11.70 39.04 16.93
C VAL A 211 -10.85 38.61 18.11
N ILE A 212 -10.55 37.32 18.17
CA ILE A 212 -9.68 36.72 19.20
C ILE A 212 -8.40 36.24 18.54
N PRO A 213 -7.27 36.92 18.69
CA PRO A 213 -6.03 36.54 18.01
C PRO A 213 -5.54 35.11 18.34
N ALA A 214 -5.76 34.66 19.57
CA ALA A 214 -5.43 33.31 20.00
C ALA A 214 -6.25 32.24 19.26
N ASP A 215 -7.54 32.47 19.06
CA ASP A 215 -8.45 31.60 18.29
C ASP A 215 -8.04 31.55 16.81
N GLN A 216 -7.73 32.67 16.20
CA GLN A 216 -7.25 32.73 14.82
C GLN A 216 -5.93 31.96 14.64
N LYS A 217 -5.02 32.04 15.62
CA LYS A 217 -3.77 31.28 15.62
C LYS A 217 -4.05 29.78 15.71
N LEU A 218 -4.92 29.37 16.63
CA LEU A 218 -5.35 27.98 16.79
C LEU A 218 -5.99 27.45 15.50
N PHE A 219 -6.94 28.18 14.93
CA PHE A 219 -7.59 27.84 13.67
C PHE A 219 -6.56 27.63 12.55
N ARG A 220 -5.57 28.52 12.44
CA ARG A 220 -4.51 28.39 11.44
C ARG A 220 -3.66 27.12 11.68
N GLN A 221 -3.29 26.83 12.92
CA GLN A 221 -2.52 25.65 13.28
C GLN A 221 -3.29 24.35 12.94
N GLU A 222 -4.58 24.31 13.34
CA GLU A 222 -5.41 23.12 13.15
C GLU A 222 -5.81 22.87 11.69
N THR A 223 -5.81 23.89 10.83
CA THR A 223 -6.26 23.76 9.44
C THR A 223 -5.14 23.76 8.40
N MET A 224 -3.90 24.09 8.79
CA MET A 224 -2.78 24.14 7.85
C MET A 224 -2.51 22.75 7.22
N GLY A 225 -2.36 22.73 5.88
CA GLY A 225 -2.17 21.49 5.12
C GLY A 225 -3.41 20.61 4.96
N LYS A 226 -4.57 21.01 5.51
CA LYS A 226 -5.81 20.22 5.49
C LYS A 226 -6.80 20.72 4.44
N ILE A 227 -7.79 19.88 4.16
CA ILE A 227 -8.98 20.27 3.40
C ILE A 227 -9.93 20.94 4.38
N ILE A 228 -10.34 22.17 4.07
CA ILE A 228 -11.35 22.90 4.84
C ILE A 228 -12.63 23.09 4.00
N VAL A 229 -13.77 22.88 4.63
CA VAL A 229 -15.08 23.06 4.01
C VAL A 229 -15.78 24.22 4.71
N MET A 230 -16.28 25.16 3.95
CA MET A 230 -16.98 26.33 4.51
C MET A 230 -18.16 26.75 3.64
N GLY A 231 -19.14 27.39 4.26
CA GLY A 231 -20.22 28.00 3.51
C GLY A 231 -19.75 29.26 2.75
N TYR A 232 -20.36 29.52 1.59
CA TYR A 232 -20.06 30.69 0.74
C TYR A 232 -20.11 32.03 1.52
N LYS A 233 -21.08 32.21 2.43
CA LYS A 233 -21.14 33.40 3.27
C LYS A 233 -19.95 33.58 4.19
N THR A 234 -19.38 32.47 4.70
CA THR A 234 -18.15 32.50 5.50
C THR A 234 -16.96 32.89 4.66
N PHE A 235 -16.85 32.34 3.46
CA PHE A 235 -15.81 32.72 2.50
C PHE A 235 -15.81 34.22 2.19
N LEU A 236 -17.00 34.84 2.01
CA LEU A 236 -17.14 36.27 1.74
C LEU A 236 -16.61 37.17 2.88
N THR A 237 -16.45 36.62 4.10
CA THR A 237 -15.93 37.38 5.25
C THR A 237 -14.39 37.38 5.30
N PHE A 238 -13.74 36.59 4.44
CA PHE A 238 -12.27 36.52 4.43
C PHE A 238 -11.66 37.79 3.80
N PRO A 239 -10.45 38.17 4.25
CA PRO A 239 -9.76 39.32 3.69
C PRO A 239 -9.61 39.19 2.17
N ALA A 240 -10.00 40.22 1.44
CA ALA A 240 -10.01 40.27 -0.01
C ALA A 240 -10.74 39.11 -0.71
N GLN A 241 -11.64 38.40 0.02
CA GLN A 241 -12.36 37.21 -0.48
C GLN A 241 -11.43 36.21 -1.15
N ARG A 242 -10.29 35.93 -0.52
CA ARG A 242 -9.29 34.99 -1.02
C ARG A 242 -9.33 33.69 -0.22
N PRO A 243 -9.11 32.54 -0.89
CA PRO A 243 -8.91 31.28 -0.20
C PRO A 243 -7.77 31.36 0.82
N LEU A 244 -7.86 30.57 1.87
CA LEU A 244 -6.82 30.52 2.88
C LEU A 244 -5.60 29.77 2.36
N ASP A 245 -4.44 30.41 2.40
CA ASP A 245 -3.18 29.86 1.91
C ASP A 245 -2.77 28.57 2.67
N GLY A 246 -2.13 27.65 1.95
CA GLY A 246 -1.63 26.38 2.51
C GLY A 246 -2.73 25.39 2.89
N ARG A 247 -3.93 25.52 2.34
CA ARG A 247 -5.10 24.65 2.56
C ARG A 247 -5.86 24.43 1.26
N ILE A 248 -6.55 23.30 1.16
CA ILE A 248 -7.54 23.07 0.09
C ILE A 248 -8.87 23.62 0.59
N ASN A 249 -9.40 24.63 -0.11
CA ASN A 249 -10.65 25.31 0.28
C ASN A 249 -11.80 24.77 -0.58
N LEU A 250 -12.81 24.19 0.06
CA LEU A 250 -14.08 23.80 -0.54
C LEU A 250 -15.19 24.73 -0.03
N ILE A 251 -15.93 25.35 -0.96
CA ILE A 251 -16.93 26.38 -0.67
C ILE A 251 -18.28 25.94 -1.21
#